data_20a89cb484a359be17f214cfe4a67bce
#
_entry.id   20a89cb484a359be17f214cfe4a67bce
#
_cell.length_a   1.000
_cell.length_b   1.000
_cell.length_c   1.000
_cell.angle_alpha   90.00
_cell.angle_beta   90.00
_cell.angle_gamma   90.00
#
_symmetry.space_group_name_H-M   'P 1'
#
loop_
_entity.id
_entity.type
_entity.pdbx_description
1 polymer ?
#
loop_
_entity_poly.entity_id
_entity_poly.type
_entity_poly.pdbx_seq_one_letter_code
_entity_poly.pdbx_strand_id
1 'polypeptide(L)'
;MHVMEFGISTQIHRRKTVNVDLLESIRKTGFERFELFCNRPHLDFHDRILLRSIGRWFEENALPAPSIHLPFMENVGPKEKIWISPLDPEPRHRESAIDEIKRSLELAERVTPSYVVMHLGNPGEKFSPVAFDYAYSAVATIRAFAGVRIMIENIPNDISTIERIQEFKSVAAIPDIGICYDTGHGHLQGITSGLEHIHTTHVHDNNGEKDEHLWPFEGTLNWPALIEKLVIAEYKGPLLFETRGDDPTKGREARSRLQDLWDEAQNSIEEFRLKYKL
;
A
#
# COMPACT_ATOMS: atom_id res chain seq x y z
N MET A 1 20.66 11.87 -10.04
CA MET A 1 20.02 11.61 -8.73
C MET A 1 18.52 11.39 -8.95
N HIS A 2 17.96 10.36 -8.38
CA HIS A 2 16.52 10.13 -8.37
C HIS A 2 15.89 10.95 -7.24
N VAL A 3 14.95 11.83 -7.59
CA VAL A 3 14.20 12.60 -6.58
C VAL A 3 13.13 11.68 -6.01
N MET A 4 13.12 11.53 -4.67
CA MET A 4 12.13 10.69 -4.00
C MET A 4 10.72 11.29 -4.13
N GLU A 5 9.78 10.50 -4.58
CA GLU A 5 8.37 10.89 -4.60
C GLU A 5 7.68 10.46 -3.30
N PHE A 6 6.85 11.33 -2.75
CA PHE A 6 6.06 11.05 -1.56
C PHE A 6 4.57 11.04 -1.89
N GLY A 7 3.88 10.07 -1.33
CA GLY A 7 2.44 9.96 -1.41
C GLY A 7 1.79 9.79 -0.03
N ILE A 8 0.47 9.80 0.00
CA ILE A 8 -0.29 9.64 1.24
C ILE A 8 -1.57 8.84 0.99
N SER A 9 -1.84 7.87 1.86
CA SER A 9 -3.11 7.14 1.86
C SER A 9 -4.21 7.93 2.58
N THR A 10 -5.42 7.88 2.06
CA THR A 10 -6.59 8.45 2.75
C THR A 10 -6.86 7.77 4.10
N GLN A 11 -6.23 6.63 4.38
CA GLN A 11 -6.27 5.93 5.67
C GLN A 11 -5.85 6.83 6.84
N ILE A 12 -5.04 7.86 6.61
CA ILE A 12 -4.68 8.86 7.64
C ILE A 12 -5.91 9.39 8.37
N HIS A 13 -7.03 9.49 7.66
CA HIS A 13 -8.32 9.95 8.20
C HIS A 13 -9.36 8.83 8.25
N ARG A 14 -8.99 7.58 8.50
CA ARG A 14 -9.87 6.40 8.44
C ARG A 14 -11.15 6.48 9.28
N ARG A 15 -11.25 7.44 10.20
CA ARG A 15 -12.46 7.71 11.00
C ARG A 15 -13.42 8.69 10.34
N LYS A 16 -13.01 9.32 9.23
CA LYS A 16 -13.82 10.24 8.43
C LYS A 16 -14.22 9.53 7.14
N THR A 17 -15.33 9.94 6.55
CA THR A 17 -15.71 9.47 5.22
C THR A 17 -14.95 10.25 4.15
N VAL A 18 -14.38 9.55 3.19
CA VAL A 18 -13.72 10.18 2.02
C VAL A 18 -14.77 10.93 1.21
N ASN A 19 -14.48 12.19 0.96
CA ASN A 19 -15.21 13.08 0.06
C ASN A 19 -14.22 14.12 -0.49
N VAL A 20 -14.69 14.98 -1.40
CA VAL A 20 -13.86 16.01 -2.01
C VAL A 20 -13.24 16.96 -0.98
N ASP A 21 -13.98 17.34 0.06
CA ASP A 21 -13.47 18.25 1.10
C ASP A 21 -12.30 17.60 1.89
N LEU A 22 -12.41 16.29 2.19
CA LEU A 22 -11.34 15.56 2.84
C LEU A 22 -10.11 15.45 1.94
N LEU A 23 -10.27 15.12 0.67
CA LEU A 23 -9.17 15.05 -0.30
C LEU A 23 -8.48 16.41 -0.43
N GLU A 24 -9.25 17.49 -0.54
CA GLU A 24 -8.70 18.84 -0.60
C GLU A 24 -7.98 19.23 0.71
N SER A 25 -8.48 18.80 1.86
CA SER A 25 -7.79 19.03 3.14
C SER A 25 -6.43 18.33 3.21
N ILE A 26 -6.33 17.10 2.68
CA ILE A 26 -5.08 16.36 2.58
C ILE A 26 -4.14 17.06 1.58
N ARG A 27 -4.64 17.45 0.40
CA ARG A 27 -3.84 18.14 -0.62
C ARG A 27 -3.19 19.41 -0.07
N LYS A 28 -3.90 20.19 0.74
CA LYS A 28 -3.37 21.40 1.40
C LYS A 28 -2.19 21.13 2.34
N THR A 29 -1.94 19.89 2.74
CA THR A 29 -0.75 19.52 3.51
C THR A 29 0.51 19.36 2.66
N GLY A 30 0.37 19.48 1.32
CA GLY A 30 1.47 19.45 0.36
C GLY A 30 1.70 18.07 -0.29
N PHE A 31 0.72 17.15 -0.19
CA PHE A 31 0.74 15.89 -0.92
C PHE A 31 -0.12 16.00 -2.19
N GLU A 32 0.43 15.53 -3.30
CA GLU A 32 -0.25 15.49 -4.60
C GLU A 32 -0.47 14.05 -5.10
N ARG A 33 0.29 13.09 -4.58
CA ARG A 33 0.11 11.66 -4.87
C ARG A 33 -0.73 11.01 -3.77
N PHE A 34 -1.83 10.40 -4.16
CA PHE A 34 -2.81 9.81 -3.26
C PHE A 34 -2.90 8.30 -3.42
N GLU A 35 -3.23 7.64 -2.30
CA GLU A 35 -3.86 6.33 -2.32
C GLU A 35 -5.28 6.42 -1.75
N LEU A 36 -6.23 5.84 -2.47
CA LEU A 36 -7.62 5.77 -2.05
C LEU A 36 -7.84 4.45 -1.31
N PHE A 37 -8.02 4.53 0.00
CA PHE A 37 -8.18 3.39 0.89
C PHE A 37 -9.64 2.92 0.91
N CYS A 38 -9.95 1.84 0.16
CA CYS A 38 -11.31 1.37 -0.11
C CYS A 38 -11.84 0.44 0.97
N ASN A 39 -11.88 0.89 2.24
CA ASN A 39 -12.55 0.17 3.31
C ASN A 39 -13.78 0.93 3.78
N ARG A 40 -14.96 0.28 3.75
CA ARG A 40 -16.20 0.88 4.24
C ARG A 40 -16.23 0.92 5.77
N PRO A 41 -16.83 1.96 6.39
CA PRO A 41 -17.51 3.11 5.75
C PRO A 41 -16.58 4.29 5.40
N HIS A 42 -15.24 4.15 5.48
CA HIS A 42 -14.30 5.23 5.19
C HIS A 42 -14.45 5.71 3.75
N LEU A 43 -14.38 4.81 2.76
CA LEU A 43 -14.72 5.10 1.39
C LEU A 43 -15.86 4.17 0.96
N ASP A 44 -17.06 4.74 0.79
CA ASP A 44 -18.22 3.99 0.31
C ASP A 44 -18.20 3.86 -1.22
N PHE A 45 -17.54 2.80 -1.69
CA PHE A 45 -17.43 2.50 -3.12
C PHE A 45 -18.74 1.97 -3.73
N HIS A 46 -19.81 1.81 -2.94
CA HIS A 46 -21.16 1.56 -3.45
C HIS A 46 -21.88 2.87 -3.85
N ASP A 47 -21.41 4.04 -3.37
CA ASP A 47 -21.96 5.34 -3.74
C ASP A 47 -21.35 5.85 -5.06
N ARG A 48 -22.06 5.59 -6.17
CA ARG A 48 -21.64 6.03 -7.50
C ARG A 48 -21.59 7.56 -7.66
N ILE A 49 -22.30 8.32 -6.83
CA ILE A 49 -22.23 9.79 -6.86
C ILE A 49 -20.92 10.22 -6.26
N LEU A 50 -20.55 9.64 -5.13
CA LEU A 50 -19.25 9.86 -4.49
C LEU A 50 -18.10 9.52 -5.46
N LEU A 51 -18.12 8.34 -6.09
CA LEU A 51 -17.05 7.93 -7.02
C LEU A 51 -16.88 8.91 -8.18
N ARG A 52 -17.98 9.40 -8.75
CA ARG A 52 -17.94 10.44 -9.80
C ARG A 52 -17.36 11.75 -9.29
N SER A 53 -17.70 12.16 -8.08
CA SER A 53 -17.16 13.41 -7.50
C SER A 53 -15.66 13.32 -7.24
N ILE A 54 -15.18 12.16 -6.77
CA ILE A 54 -13.75 11.88 -6.59
C ILE A 54 -13.01 11.94 -7.93
N GLY A 55 -13.51 11.22 -8.95
CA GLY A 55 -12.88 11.21 -10.27
C GLY A 55 -12.77 12.61 -10.87
N ARG A 56 -13.86 13.40 -10.83
CA ARG A 56 -13.85 14.79 -11.29
C ARG A 56 -12.84 15.65 -10.53
N TRP A 57 -12.73 15.48 -9.21
CA TRP A 57 -11.78 16.24 -8.42
C TRP A 57 -10.32 15.97 -8.83
N PHE A 58 -9.96 14.70 -9.12
CA PHE A 58 -8.62 14.37 -9.66
C PHE A 58 -8.35 15.03 -11.02
N GLU A 59 -9.34 15.00 -11.93
CA GLU A 59 -9.24 15.64 -13.25
C GLU A 59 -9.11 17.16 -13.15
N GLU A 60 -9.99 17.83 -12.38
CA GLU A 60 -10.00 19.29 -12.22
C GLU A 60 -8.72 19.83 -11.57
N ASN A 61 -8.05 19.04 -10.72
CA ASN A 61 -6.81 19.44 -10.08
C ASN A 61 -5.56 18.94 -10.82
N ALA A 62 -5.69 18.26 -11.95
CA ALA A 62 -4.61 17.69 -12.75
C ALA A 62 -3.61 16.87 -11.89
N LEU A 63 -4.14 16.09 -10.93
CA LEU A 63 -3.32 15.31 -10.02
C LEU A 63 -2.78 14.03 -10.69
N PRO A 64 -1.63 13.52 -10.25
CA PRO A 64 -1.15 12.21 -10.68
C PRO A 64 -2.20 11.11 -10.44
N ALA A 65 -2.21 10.10 -11.32
CA ALA A 65 -3.07 8.94 -11.14
C ALA A 65 -2.86 8.32 -9.75
N PRO A 66 -3.92 8.17 -8.92
CA PRO A 66 -3.79 7.60 -7.58
C PRO A 66 -3.48 6.11 -7.65
N SER A 67 -3.08 5.51 -6.51
CA SER A 67 -3.27 4.09 -6.26
C SER A 67 -4.61 3.84 -5.56
N ILE A 68 -5.07 2.60 -5.61
CA ILE A 68 -6.27 2.16 -4.89
C ILE A 68 -5.87 1.00 -3.99
N HIS A 69 -6.04 1.16 -2.68
CA HIS A 69 -5.96 0.03 -1.76
C HIS A 69 -7.30 -0.71 -1.77
N LEU A 70 -7.30 -1.95 -2.21
CA LEU A 70 -8.52 -2.76 -2.31
C LEU A 70 -9.07 -3.08 -0.91
N PRO A 71 -10.39 -3.29 -0.76
CA PRO A 71 -10.97 -3.59 0.53
C PRO A 71 -10.49 -4.95 1.04
N PHE A 72 -10.08 -5.00 2.31
CA PHE A 72 -9.74 -6.24 3.02
C PHE A 72 -10.57 -6.42 4.29
N MET A 73 -11.32 -5.39 4.69
CA MET A 73 -12.27 -5.48 5.80
C MET A 73 -13.38 -4.43 5.65
N GLU A 74 -14.49 -4.68 6.32
CA GLU A 74 -15.57 -3.72 6.53
C GLU A 74 -15.80 -3.52 8.03
N ASN A 75 -15.93 -2.26 8.48
CA ASN A 75 -16.32 -1.96 9.85
C ASN A 75 -17.85 -1.86 9.92
N VAL A 76 -18.50 -2.85 10.47
CA VAL A 76 -19.97 -2.91 10.60
C VAL A 76 -20.47 -2.41 11.96
N GLY A 77 -19.55 -2.10 12.88
CA GLY A 77 -19.85 -1.56 14.21
C GLY A 77 -18.59 -1.08 14.94
N PRO A 78 -18.72 -0.53 16.14
CA PRO A 78 -17.60 0.08 16.87
C PRO A 78 -16.44 -0.87 17.18
N LYS A 79 -16.72 -2.18 17.25
CA LYS A 79 -15.72 -3.24 17.53
C LYS A 79 -15.88 -4.45 16.59
N GLU A 80 -16.79 -4.36 15.63
CA GLU A 80 -17.10 -5.47 14.74
C GLU A 80 -16.53 -5.22 13.35
N LYS A 81 -15.82 -6.21 12.84
CA LYS A 81 -15.20 -6.20 11.52
C LYS A 81 -15.58 -7.46 10.76
N ILE A 82 -15.89 -7.30 9.50
CA ILE A 82 -16.01 -8.40 8.55
C ILE A 82 -14.76 -8.39 7.68
N TRP A 83 -14.03 -9.51 7.65
CA TRP A 83 -12.87 -9.66 6.77
C TRP A 83 -13.32 -9.92 5.34
N ILE A 84 -12.70 -9.22 4.40
CA ILE A 84 -12.87 -9.41 2.96
C ILE A 84 -11.63 -10.11 2.46
N SER A 85 -11.58 -11.44 2.67
CA SER A 85 -10.43 -12.25 2.27
C SER A 85 -10.75 -13.10 1.05
N PRO A 86 -10.06 -12.88 -0.08
CA PRO A 86 -10.19 -13.74 -1.25
C PRO A 86 -9.60 -15.14 -1.06
N LEU A 87 -9.00 -15.41 0.11
CA LEU A 87 -8.40 -16.68 0.49
C LEU A 87 -9.21 -17.42 1.56
N ASP A 88 -10.37 -16.89 1.97
CA ASP A 88 -11.22 -17.53 2.98
C ASP A 88 -11.49 -19.00 2.63
N PRO A 89 -11.36 -19.97 3.56
CA PRO A 89 -11.61 -21.37 3.29
C PRO A 89 -13.06 -21.66 2.88
N GLU A 90 -14.02 -20.86 3.32
CA GLU A 90 -15.43 -21.00 2.94
C GLU A 90 -15.69 -20.39 1.54
N PRO A 91 -16.14 -21.18 0.55
CA PRO A 91 -16.31 -20.69 -0.83
C PRO A 91 -17.20 -19.45 -0.95
N ARG A 92 -18.30 -19.41 -0.20
CA ARG A 92 -19.23 -18.26 -0.24
C ARG A 92 -18.60 -16.97 0.26
N HIS A 93 -17.71 -17.06 1.26
CA HIS A 93 -16.98 -15.89 1.75
C HIS A 93 -15.97 -15.42 0.72
N ARG A 94 -15.25 -16.33 0.03
CA ARG A 94 -14.35 -15.97 -1.07
C ARG A 94 -15.08 -15.29 -2.22
N GLU A 95 -16.22 -15.85 -2.64
CA GLU A 95 -17.05 -15.26 -3.71
C GLU A 95 -17.51 -13.83 -3.33
N SER A 96 -18.03 -13.67 -2.10
CA SER A 96 -18.42 -12.38 -1.57
C SER A 96 -17.25 -11.38 -1.53
N ALA A 97 -16.06 -11.83 -1.10
CA ALA A 97 -14.86 -10.99 -1.07
C ALA A 97 -14.47 -10.53 -2.48
N ILE A 98 -14.47 -11.43 -3.46
CA ILE A 98 -14.19 -11.10 -4.85
C ILE A 98 -15.21 -10.09 -5.42
N ASP A 99 -16.49 -10.26 -5.08
CA ASP A 99 -17.53 -9.33 -5.53
C ASP A 99 -17.37 -7.94 -4.91
N GLU A 100 -17.03 -7.83 -3.63
CA GLU A 100 -16.73 -6.54 -2.99
C GLU A 100 -15.48 -5.88 -3.58
N ILE A 101 -14.42 -6.66 -3.85
CA ILE A 101 -13.23 -6.17 -4.54
C ILE A 101 -13.58 -5.65 -5.93
N LYS A 102 -14.38 -6.37 -6.72
CA LYS A 102 -14.82 -5.91 -8.05
C LYS A 102 -15.63 -4.62 -7.96
N ARG A 103 -16.51 -4.48 -6.96
CA ARG A 103 -17.25 -3.23 -6.74
C ARG A 103 -16.33 -2.06 -6.45
N SER A 104 -15.31 -2.26 -5.62
CA SER A 104 -14.34 -1.19 -5.35
C SER A 104 -13.57 -0.76 -6.62
N LEU A 105 -13.38 -1.68 -7.55
CA LEU A 105 -12.73 -1.41 -8.84
C LEU A 105 -13.59 -0.57 -9.81
N GLU A 106 -14.90 -0.32 -9.53
CA GLU A 106 -15.67 0.70 -10.26
C GLU A 106 -15.05 2.11 -10.07
N LEU A 107 -14.31 2.33 -8.98
CA LEU A 107 -13.52 3.55 -8.78
C LEU A 107 -12.40 3.68 -9.82
N ALA A 108 -11.79 2.57 -10.24
CA ALA A 108 -10.73 2.55 -11.24
C ALA A 108 -11.18 3.13 -12.59
N GLU A 109 -12.47 3.00 -12.93
CA GLU A 109 -13.05 3.62 -14.13
C GLU A 109 -13.12 5.15 -14.04
N ARG A 110 -13.03 5.72 -12.82
CA ARG A 110 -13.17 7.15 -12.55
C ARG A 110 -11.84 7.87 -12.38
N VAL A 111 -10.84 7.19 -11.82
CA VAL A 111 -9.54 7.80 -11.48
C VAL A 111 -8.37 7.23 -12.27
N THR A 112 -8.58 6.17 -13.05
CA THR A 112 -7.55 5.48 -13.85
C THR A 112 -6.27 5.25 -13.02
N PRO A 113 -6.30 4.35 -12.03
CA PRO A 113 -5.20 4.23 -11.07
C PRO A 113 -3.93 3.72 -11.72
N SER A 114 -2.79 4.11 -11.16
CA SER A 114 -1.48 3.61 -11.57
C SER A 114 -1.31 2.11 -11.25
N TYR A 115 -1.89 1.67 -10.14
CA TYR A 115 -1.96 0.27 -9.68
C TYR A 115 -3.01 0.16 -8.57
N VAL A 116 -3.31 -1.09 -8.21
CA VAL A 116 -4.09 -1.39 -7.00
C VAL A 116 -3.22 -2.19 -6.02
N VAL A 117 -3.44 -2.01 -4.72
CA VAL A 117 -2.81 -2.80 -3.66
C VAL A 117 -3.82 -3.78 -3.10
N MET A 118 -3.41 -5.02 -2.86
CA MET A 118 -4.25 -6.04 -2.25
C MET A 118 -3.51 -6.88 -1.21
N HIS A 119 -4.24 -7.31 -0.20
CA HIS A 119 -3.79 -8.32 0.74
C HIS A 119 -4.04 -9.74 0.21
N LEU A 120 -3.10 -10.65 0.47
CA LEU A 120 -3.34 -12.08 0.37
C LEU A 120 -3.54 -12.64 1.78
N GLY A 121 -4.80 -13.01 2.07
CA GLY A 121 -5.20 -13.53 3.38
C GLY A 121 -5.37 -12.46 4.45
N ASN A 122 -5.53 -12.91 5.69
CA ASN A 122 -5.71 -12.08 6.88
C ASN A 122 -4.46 -12.10 7.76
N PRO A 123 -4.27 -11.11 8.65
CA PRO A 123 -3.19 -11.16 9.63
C PRO A 123 -3.21 -12.46 10.45
N GLY A 124 -2.03 -13.07 10.63
CA GLY A 124 -1.86 -14.34 11.37
C GLY A 124 -2.22 -15.61 10.60
N GLU A 125 -2.71 -15.52 9.37
CA GLU A 125 -3.07 -16.66 8.55
C GLU A 125 -1.82 -17.51 8.20
N LYS A 126 -1.98 -18.85 8.27
CA LYS A 126 -0.90 -19.78 8.02
C LYS A 126 -0.84 -20.19 6.55
N PHE A 127 0.36 -20.38 6.06
CA PHE A 127 0.56 -20.88 4.70
C PHE A 127 -0.06 -22.25 4.50
N SER A 128 -0.70 -22.42 3.35
CA SER A 128 -1.08 -23.71 2.80
C SER A 128 -1.00 -23.69 1.27
N PRO A 129 -0.72 -24.82 0.60
CA PRO A 129 -0.73 -24.87 -0.87
C PRO A 129 -2.07 -24.43 -1.47
N VAL A 130 -3.18 -24.78 -0.82
CA VAL A 130 -4.54 -24.38 -1.25
C VAL A 130 -4.74 -22.86 -1.19
N ALA A 131 -4.09 -22.16 -0.26
CA ALA A 131 -4.12 -20.72 -0.21
C ALA A 131 -3.50 -20.09 -1.47
N PHE A 132 -2.45 -20.70 -2.03
CA PHE A 132 -1.88 -20.23 -3.31
C PHE A 132 -2.83 -20.46 -4.49
N ASP A 133 -3.58 -21.57 -4.53
CA ASP A 133 -4.60 -21.80 -5.57
C ASP A 133 -5.71 -20.74 -5.49
N TYR A 134 -6.15 -20.38 -4.27
CA TYR A 134 -7.13 -19.32 -4.06
C TYR A 134 -6.56 -17.95 -4.44
N ALA A 135 -5.32 -17.65 -4.05
CA ALA A 135 -4.64 -16.42 -4.43
C ALA A 135 -4.52 -16.30 -5.95
N TYR A 136 -4.13 -17.37 -6.64
CA TYR A 136 -4.06 -17.40 -8.10
C TYR A 136 -5.43 -17.08 -8.73
N SER A 137 -6.47 -17.78 -8.30
CA SER A 137 -7.83 -17.57 -8.80
C SER A 137 -8.32 -16.14 -8.59
N ALA A 138 -8.07 -15.59 -7.39
CA ALA A 138 -8.45 -14.23 -7.04
C ALA A 138 -7.71 -13.18 -7.89
N VAL A 139 -6.38 -13.26 -7.94
CA VAL A 139 -5.53 -12.31 -8.68
C VAL A 139 -5.85 -12.37 -10.18
N ALA A 140 -5.98 -13.56 -10.76
CA ALA A 140 -6.35 -13.75 -12.16
C ALA A 140 -7.72 -13.13 -12.47
N THR A 141 -8.70 -13.33 -11.57
CA THR A 141 -10.05 -12.78 -11.72
C THR A 141 -10.05 -11.26 -11.66
N ILE A 142 -9.37 -10.67 -10.67
CA ILE A 142 -9.27 -9.22 -10.50
C ILE A 142 -8.53 -8.58 -11.68
N ARG A 143 -7.43 -9.20 -12.11
CA ARG A 143 -6.65 -8.73 -13.26
C ARG A 143 -7.46 -8.76 -14.57
N ALA A 144 -8.20 -9.83 -14.79
CA ALA A 144 -9.08 -9.97 -15.98
C ALA A 144 -10.25 -8.97 -15.94
N PHE A 145 -10.77 -8.65 -14.76
CA PHE A 145 -11.89 -7.72 -14.59
C PHE A 145 -11.48 -6.26 -14.86
N ALA A 146 -10.40 -5.79 -14.26
CA ALA A 146 -10.05 -4.36 -14.28
C ALA A 146 -8.87 -4.01 -15.20
N GLY A 147 -8.06 -4.97 -15.62
CA GLY A 147 -6.89 -4.71 -16.46
C GLY A 147 -5.77 -3.90 -15.79
N VAL A 148 -5.86 -3.66 -14.47
CA VAL A 148 -4.91 -2.85 -13.70
C VAL A 148 -3.73 -3.68 -13.19
N ARG A 149 -2.61 -3.01 -12.91
CA ARG A 149 -1.48 -3.63 -12.21
C ARG A 149 -1.86 -3.91 -10.76
N ILE A 150 -1.44 -5.07 -10.24
CA ILE A 150 -1.73 -5.48 -8.86
C ILE A 150 -0.43 -5.51 -8.07
N MET A 151 -0.39 -4.77 -6.96
CA MET A 151 0.68 -4.83 -5.97
C MET A 151 0.20 -5.67 -4.79
N ILE A 152 0.88 -6.78 -4.51
CA ILE A 152 0.60 -7.61 -3.35
C ILE A 152 1.41 -7.06 -2.18
N GLU A 153 0.73 -6.81 -1.07
CA GLU A 153 1.34 -6.26 0.13
C GLU A 153 1.81 -7.35 1.09
N ASN A 154 2.99 -7.14 1.69
CA ASN A 154 3.40 -7.96 2.81
C ASN A 154 2.58 -7.58 4.05
N ILE A 155 1.79 -8.51 4.55
CA ILE A 155 1.05 -8.36 5.80
C ILE A 155 1.54 -9.39 6.83
N PRO A 156 1.32 -9.19 8.15
CA PRO A 156 1.80 -10.11 9.18
C PRO A 156 1.10 -11.48 9.14
N ASN A 157 1.41 -12.28 8.12
CA ASN A 157 0.95 -13.66 7.95
C ASN A 157 2.04 -14.50 7.23
N ASP A 158 1.82 -15.82 7.11
CA ASP A 158 2.78 -16.72 6.47
C ASP A 158 2.62 -16.80 4.94
N ILE A 159 1.61 -16.11 4.35
CA ILE A 159 1.28 -16.17 2.92
C ILE A 159 1.90 -15.01 2.16
N SER A 160 2.03 -13.85 2.81
CA SER A 160 2.43 -12.58 2.19
C SER A 160 3.78 -12.07 2.70
N THR A 161 4.72 -12.93 3.07
CA THR A 161 6.11 -12.48 3.22
C THR A 161 6.69 -12.13 1.83
N ILE A 162 7.73 -11.30 1.77
CA ILE A 162 8.34 -10.92 0.48
C ILE A 162 8.74 -12.16 -0.34
N GLU A 163 9.34 -13.15 0.31
CA GLU A 163 9.75 -14.41 -0.32
C GLU A 163 8.55 -15.19 -0.87
N ARG A 164 7.45 -15.26 -0.11
CA ARG A 164 6.22 -15.94 -0.55
C ARG A 164 5.54 -15.22 -1.70
N ILE A 165 5.53 -13.89 -1.70
CA ILE A 165 5.00 -13.12 -2.82
C ILE A 165 5.84 -13.35 -4.08
N GLN A 166 7.18 -13.41 -3.95
CA GLN A 166 8.08 -13.73 -5.07
C GLN A 166 7.84 -15.16 -5.60
N GLU A 167 7.72 -16.14 -4.70
CA GLU A 167 7.36 -17.52 -5.07
C GLU A 167 6.02 -17.54 -5.82
N PHE A 168 5.00 -16.87 -5.28
CA PHE A 168 3.69 -16.76 -5.91
C PHE A 168 3.79 -16.14 -7.31
N LYS A 169 4.48 -15.03 -7.48
CA LYS A 169 4.68 -14.38 -8.78
C LYS A 169 5.35 -15.31 -9.78
N SER A 170 6.35 -16.07 -9.35
CA SER A 170 7.07 -17.02 -10.20
C SER A 170 6.18 -18.16 -10.68
N VAL A 171 5.33 -18.71 -9.79
CA VAL A 171 4.44 -19.84 -10.09
C VAL A 171 3.21 -19.39 -10.88
N ALA A 172 2.61 -18.27 -10.49
CA ALA A 172 1.38 -17.78 -11.10
C ALA A 172 1.58 -17.33 -12.57
N ALA A 173 2.76 -16.80 -12.91
CA ALA A 173 3.08 -16.24 -14.21
C ALA A 173 2.03 -15.25 -14.76
N ILE A 174 1.31 -14.57 -13.83
CA ILE A 174 0.34 -13.53 -14.18
C ILE A 174 1.12 -12.22 -14.43
N PRO A 175 0.94 -11.57 -15.58
CA PRO A 175 1.63 -10.31 -15.86
C PRO A 175 1.15 -9.18 -14.94
N ASP A 176 2.02 -8.17 -14.76
CA ASP A 176 1.73 -6.94 -14.01
C ASP A 176 1.42 -7.13 -12.52
N ILE A 177 1.97 -8.19 -11.90
CA ILE A 177 2.00 -8.34 -10.44
C ILE A 177 3.29 -7.73 -9.90
N GLY A 178 3.15 -6.83 -8.93
CA GLY A 178 4.26 -6.23 -8.18
C GLY A 178 4.19 -6.54 -6.70
N ILE A 179 5.12 -5.97 -5.94
CA ILE A 179 5.17 -6.05 -4.48
C ILE A 179 5.01 -4.65 -3.92
N CYS A 180 4.07 -4.49 -3.00
CA CYS A 180 4.00 -3.36 -2.09
C CYS A 180 4.68 -3.75 -0.79
N TYR A 181 5.75 -3.03 -0.42
CA TYR A 181 6.43 -3.26 0.85
C TYR A 181 5.87 -2.32 1.92
N ASP A 182 5.13 -2.88 2.85
CA ASP A 182 4.74 -2.17 4.05
C ASP A 182 5.85 -2.23 5.09
N THR A 183 6.35 -1.05 5.50
CA THR A 183 7.51 -0.91 6.38
C THR A 183 7.22 -1.37 7.81
N GLY A 184 6.02 -1.07 8.31
CA GLY A 184 5.60 -1.47 9.64
C GLY A 184 5.32 -2.97 9.74
N HIS A 185 4.68 -3.56 8.73
CA HIS A 185 4.53 -5.01 8.63
C HIS A 185 5.87 -5.70 8.49
N GLY A 186 6.78 -5.13 7.68
CA GLY A 186 8.16 -5.63 7.56
C GLY A 186 8.90 -5.60 8.89
N HIS A 187 8.71 -4.56 9.70
CA HIS A 187 9.28 -4.45 11.04
C HIS A 187 8.77 -5.56 11.97
N LEU A 188 7.45 -5.80 11.99
CA LEU A 188 6.83 -6.88 12.77
C LEU A 188 7.31 -8.28 12.36
N GLN A 189 7.58 -8.48 11.06
CA GLN A 189 8.02 -9.75 10.50
C GLN A 189 9.55 -9.91 10.52
N GLY A 190 10.30 -8.88 10.87
CA GLY A 190 11.76 -8.88 10.83
C GLY A 190 12.34 -8.94 9.40
N ILE A 191 11.60 -8.43 8.40
CA ILE A 191 12.03 -8.43 7.00
C ILE A 191 13.18 -7.47 6.81
N THR A 192 14.31 -7.99 6.33
CA THR A 192 15.54 -7.21 6.09
C THR A 192 16.16 -7.41 4.71
N SER A 193 15.53 -8.23 3.85
CA SER A 193 16.02 -8.61 2.52
C SER A 193 14.88 -8.66 1.50
N GLY A 194 15.20 -8.83 0.21
CA GLY A 194 14.23 -8.91 -0.87
C GLY A 194 13.70 -7.56 -1.35
N LEU A 195 14.25 -6.44 -0.86
CA LEU A 195 13.76 -5.10 -1.18
C LEU A 195 14.07 -4.68 -2.63
N GLU A 196 14.97 -5.37 -3.33
CA GLU A 196 15.27 -5.18 -4.76
C GLU A 196 14.11 -5.56 -5.68
N HIS A 197 13.08 -6.23 -5.16
CA HIS A 197 11.91 -6.70 -5.92
C HIS A 197 10.65 -5.88 -5.69
N ILE A 198 10.71 -4.85 -4.82
CA ILE A 198 9.53 -4.04 -4.49
C ILE A 198 9.26 -2.98 -5.55
N HIS A 199 7.99 -2.60 -5.69
CA HIS A 199 7.52 -1.67 -6.71
C HIS A 199 6.91 -0.40 -6.11
N THR A 200 6.35 -0.52 -4.92
CA THR A 200 5.79 0.57 -4.13
C THR A 200 5.94 0.27 -2.65
N THR A 201 5.68 1.26 -1.80
CA THR A 201 5.75 1.08 -0.34
C THR A 201 4.52 1.64 0.33
N HIS A 202 4.17 1.06 1.49
CA HIS A 202 3.42 1.71 2.54
C HIS A 202 4.38 2.05 3.67
N VAL A 203 4.36 3.31 4.07
CA VAL A 203 5.36 3.86 5.00
C VAL A 203 4.67 4.25 6.30
N HIS A 204 4.95 3.48 7.34
CA HIS A 204 4.58 3.79 8.72
C HIS A 204 5.55 3.12 9.70
N ASP A 205 5.48 3.53 10.95
CA ASP A 205 6.32 3.01 12.05
C ASP A 205 5.47 2.25 13.06
N ASN A 206 6.12 1.46 13.90
CA ASN A 206 5.56 0.82 15.08
C ASN A 206 6.67 0.47 16.08
N ASN A 207 6.28 -0.06 17.24
CA ASN A 207 7.22 -0.45 18.30
C ASN A 207 7.66 -1.93 18.24
N GLY A 208 7.43 -2.62 17.10
CA GLY A 208 7.82 -4.01 16.90
C GLY A 208 6.88 -5.05 17.51
N GLU A 209 5.77 -4.64 18.12
CA GLU A 209 4.82 -5.55 18.79
C GLU A 209 3.43 -5.55 18.13
N LYS A 210 3.00 -4.41 17.59
CA LYS A 210 1.66 -4.19 17.04
C LYS A 210 1.73 -3.34 15.79
N ASP A 211 0.75 -3.53 14.93
CA ASP A 211 0.51 -2.69 13.76
C ASP A 211 -0.13 -1.35 14.19
N GLU A 212 0.72 -0.37 14.57
CA GLU A 212 0.30 0.90 15.15
C GLU A 212 0.04 1.99 14.11
N HIS A 213 0.67 1.92 12.95
CA HIS A 213 0.67 2.96 11.90
C HIS A 213 1.10 4.33 12.43
N LEU A 214 2.17 4.38 13.22
CA LEU A 214 2.78 5.62 13.67
C LEU A 214 3.43 6.37 12.51
N TRP A 215 3.66 7.67 12.67
CA TRP A 215 4.51 8.39 11.72
C TRP A 215 5.94 7.86 11.77
N PRO A 216 6.68 7.91 10.65
CA PRO A 216 8.11 7.60 10.66
C PRO A 216 8.85 8.32 11.77
N PHE A 217 9.72 7.60 12.47
CA PHE A 217 10.52 8.04 13.63
C PHE A 217 9.74 8.19 14.95
N GLU A 218 8.48 7.79 15.02
CA GLU A 218 7.73 7.73 16.28
C GLU A 218 7.76 6.34 16.93
N GLY A 219 8.19 5.30 16.18
CA GLY A 219 8.38 3.94 16.65
C GLY A 219 9.86 3.56 16.77
N THR A 220 10.14 2.27 16.60
CA THR A 220 11.47 1.70 16.76
C THR A 220 12.11 1.18 15.47
N LEU A 221 11.48 1.41 14.30
CA LEU A 221 12.02 1.01 13.01
C LEU A 221 13.32 1.78 12.71
N ASN A 222 14.35 1.07 12.27
CA ASN A 222 15.63 1.67 11.91
C ASN A 222 15.58 2.30 10.52
N TRP A 223 15.07 3.54 10.45
CA TRP A 223 14.88 4.29 9.21
C TRP A 223 16.17 4.48 8.41
N PRO A 224 17.31 4.87 9.00
CA PRO A 224 18.58 4.98 8.26
C PRO A 224 18.95 3.68 7.53
N ALA A 225 18.89 2.55 8.23
CA ALA A 225 19.22 1.26 7.63
C ALA A 225 18.21 0.83 6.56
N LEU A 226 16.92 1.14 6.72
CA LEU A 226 15.90 0.84 5.71
C LEU A 226 16.10 1.69 4.45
N ILE A 227 16.31 2.99 4.60
CA ILE A 227 16.52 3.90 3.47
C ILE A 227 17.79 3.54 2.71
N GLU A 228 18.89 3.23 3.41
CA GLU A 228 20.12 2.76 2.77
C GLU A 228 19.86 1.51 1.91
N LYS A 229 19.13 0.52 2.42
CA LYS A 229 18.78 -0.69 1.67
C LYS A 229 17.91 -0.38 0.44
N LEU A 230 16.96 0.54 0.54
CA LEU A 230 16.14 0.96 -0.61
C LEU A 230 16.99 1.65 -1.68
N VAL A 231 17.96 2.47 -1.28
CA VAL A 231 18.90 3.11 -2.23
C VAL A 231 19.81 2.07 -2.88
N ILE A 232 20.35 1.11 -2.13
CA ILE A 232 21.15 0.00 -2.66
C ILE A 232 20.34 -0.85 -3.65
N ALA A 233 19.08 -1.10 -3.33
CA ALA A 233 18.14 -1.82 -4.21
C ALA A 233 17.70 -1.01 -5.45
N GLU A 234 18.19 0.22 -5.61
CA GLU A 234 17.83 1.13 -6.70
C GLU A 234 16.31 1.36 -6.79
N TYR A 235 15.62 1.40 -5.64
CA TYR A 235 14.18 1.61 -5.58
C TYR A 235 13.75 2.90 -6.29
N LYS A 236 12.67 2.84 -7.08
CA LYS A 236 12.18 3.96 -7.91
C LYS A 236 10.72 4.33 -7.62
N GLY A 237 10.06 3.57 -6.76
CA GLY A 237 8.67 3.83 -6.40
C GLY A 237 8.53 4.98 -5.38
N PRO A 238 7.29 5.40 -5.08
CA PRO A 238 7.03 6.42 -4.08
C PRO A 238 7.18 5.88 -2.64
N LEU A 239 7.53 6.75 -1.71
CA LEU A 239 7.31 6.53 -0.28
C LEU A 239 5.88 7.01 0.06
N LEU A 240 4.94 6.08 0.18
CA LEU A 240 3.54 6.36 0.38
C LEU A 240 3.19 6.21 1.87
N PHE A 241 2.87 7.31 2.53
CA PHE A 241 2.50 7.29 3.94
C PHE A 241 1.15 6.62 4.17
N GLU A 242 1.15 5.60 5.00
CA GLU A 242 -0.03 4.89 5.47
C GLU A 242 -0.16 4.96 7.00
N THR A 243 -0.17 6.15 7.52
CA THR A 243 -0.13 6.46 8.96
C THR A 243 -1.52 6.74 9.52
N ARG A 244 -1.61 6.88 10.83
CA ARG A 244 -2.83 7.28 11.56
C ARG A 244 -2.60 8.61 12.26
N GLY A 245 -3.53 9.53 12.11
CA GLY A 245 -3.54 10.80 12.83
C GLY A 245 -3.65 12.01 11.91
N ASP A 246 -4.33 13.03 12.42
CA ASP A 246 -4.75 14.23 11.67
C ASP A 246 -3.71 15.36 11.69
N ASP A 247 -2.51 15.14 12.21
CA ASP A 247 -1.51 16.23 12.33
C ASP A 247 -0.67 16.37 11.04
N PRO A 248 -0.95 17.39 10.21
CA PRO A 248 -0.23 17.60 8.96
C PRO A 248 1.23 18.04 9.17
N THR A 249 1.60 18.49 10.37
CA THR A 249 2.99 18.91 10.65
C THR A 249 3.90 17.70 10.69
N LYS A 250 3.46 16.60 11.27
CA LYS A 250 4.20 15.33 11.33
C LYS A 250 4.51 14.77 9.94
N GLY A 251 3.56 14.87 9.01
CA GLY A 251 3.78 14.45 7.62
C GLY A 251 4.89 15.23 6.92
N ARG A 252 4.96 16.55 7.13
CA ARG A 252 6.03 17.37 6.58
C ARG A 252 7.38 17.06 7.22
N GLU A 253 7.41 16.89 8.52
CA GLU A 253 8.61 16.52 9.27
C GLU A 253 9.17 15.16 8.85
N ALA A 254 8.31 14.13 8.81
CA ALA A 254 8.67 12.79 8.36
C ALA A 254 9.22 12.81 6.92
N ARG A 255 8.54 13.53 6.01
CA ARG A 255 8.98 13.70 4.61
C ARG A 255 10.37 14.33 4.53
N SER A 256 10.61 15.43 5.27
CA SER A 256 11.92 16.10 5.27
C SER A 256 13.02 15.16 5.75
N ARG A 257 12.82 14.50 6.89
CA ARG A 257 13.82 13.58 7.45
C ARG A 257 14.10 12.36 6.57
N LEU A 258 13.08 11.79 5.93
CA LEU A 258 13.24 10.68 4.99
C LEU A 258 13.99 11.12 3.72
N GLN A 259 13.74 12.35 3.23
CA GLN A 259 14.46 12.92 2.10
C GLN A 259 15.95 13.11 2.45
N ASP A 260 16.24 13.67 3.63
CA ASP A 260 17.61 13.88 4.09
C ASP A 260 18.38 12.53 4.16
N LEU A 261 17.77 11.49 4.75
CA LEU A 261 18.35 10.15 4.80
C LEU A 261 18.56 9.54 3.40
N TRP A 262 17.63 9.78 2.48
CA TRP A 262 17.75 9.31 1.10
C TRP A 262 18.93 9.96 0.39
N ASP A 263 19.06 11.27 0.51
CA ASP A 263 20.14 12.04 -0.12
C ASP A 263 21.52 11.65 0.48
N GLU A 264 21.60 11.49 1.79
CA GLU A 264 22.81 11.00 2.48
C GLU A 264 23.23 9.60 1.99
N ALA A 265 22.28 8.67 1.88
CA ALA A 265 22.56 7.31 1.40
C ALA A 265 22.98 7.30 -0.07
N GLN A 266 22.33 8.10 -0.94
CA GLN A 266 22.73 8.22 -2.34
C GLN A 266 24.16 8.76 -2.48
N ASN A 267 24.50 9.82 -1.77
CA ASN A 267 25.81 10.44 -1.79
C ASN A 267 26.90 9.44 -1.32
N SER A 268 26.65 8.74 -0.22
CA SER A 268 27.59 7.74 0.32
C SER A 268 27.87 6.60 -0.66
N ILE A 269 26.85 6.11 -1.36
CA ILE A 269 26.97 5.06 -2.36
C ILE A 269 27.71 5.56 -3.61
N GLU A 270 27.45 6.78 -4.06
CA GLU A 270 28.14 7.37 -5.19
C GLU A 270 29.63 7.59 -4.90
N GLU A 271 29.95 8.12 -3.74
CA GLU A 271 31.35 8.26 -3.28
C GLU A 271 32.08 6.91 -3.22
N PHE A 272 31.40 5.87 -2.71
CA PHE A 272 31.94 4.52 -2.69
C PHE A 272 32.22 4.00 -4.11
N ARG A 273 31.24 4.12 -5.03
CA ARG A 273 31.38 3.70 -6.44
C ARG A 273 32.56 4.43 -7.13
N LEU A 274 32.67 5.74 -6.93
CA LEU A 274 33.76 6.54 -7.49
C LEU A 274 35.13 6.12 -6.95
N LYS A 275 35.25 5.86 -5.64
CA LYS A 275 36.46 5.46 -4.98
C LYS A 275 36.99 4.11 -5.47
N TYR A 276 36.09 3.18 -5.74
CA TYR A 276 36.44 1.80 -6.14
C TYR A 276 36.24 1.53 -7.64
N LYS A 277 35.88 2.54 -8.43
CA LYS A 277 35.67 2.45 -9.91
C LYS A 277 34.66 1.34 -10.30
N LEU A 278 33.56 1.22 -9.53
CA LEU A 278 32.49 0.27 -9.74
C LEU A 278 31.38 0.89 -10.63
#